data_2eb59258fc7221107264dde4a95156c1
#
_entry.id   2eb59258fc7221107264dde4a95156c1
#
_cell.length_a   1.000
_cell.length_b   1.000
_cell.length_c   1.000
_cell.angle_alpha   90.00
_cell.angle_beta   90.00
_cell.angle_gamma   90.00
#
_symmetry.space_group_name_H-M   'P 1'
#
loop_
_entity.id
_entity.type
_entity.pdbx_description
1 polymer ?
#
loop_
_entity_poly.entity_id
_entity_poly.type
_entity_poly.pdbx_seq_one_letter_code
_entity_poly.pdbx_strand_id
1 'polypeptide(L)'
;TLQSIKDMFNNCGRIWLLATTQKNAKTGKCPSDFTVTCVGPRKKSNATMSYLFSSESVSEGHPDKVADQISDALLDQFLAYDSQSHCAIETFNTTGQVIIMGEVRSKEYIDLQTIARKTINKIGYTKSEYQFDGNSCGVLTAIHEQSDDINRGVSRQEEDEQGAGDQGMMFGYAVNETENYMPATLDLAHLIVRTLADIRKEGKEMTYLRPDSKSQ
;
A
#
# COMPACT_ATOMS: atom_id res chain seq x y z
N THR A 1 -16.56 -12.82 -8.16
CA THR A 1 -16.09 -12.56 -9.53
C THR A 1 -16.07 -11.05 -9.79
N LEU A 2 -15.29 -10.59 -10.77
CA LEU A 2 -15.18 -9.19 -11.18
C LEU A 2 -16.57 -8.56 -11.45
N GLN A 3 -17.48 -9.33 -12.03
CA GLN A 3 -18.86 -8.91 -12.31
C GLN A 3 -19.64 -8.64 -11.00
N SER A 4 -19.49 -9.47 -9.99
CA SER A 4 -20.16 -9.28 -8.70
C SER A 4 -19.71 -8.00 -7.99
N ILE A 5 -18.44 -7.64 -8.12
CA ILE A 5 -17.90 -6.38 -7.57
C ILE A 5 -18.44 -5.18 -8.34
N LYS A 6 -18.50 -5.26 -9.68
CA LYS A 6 -19.09 -4.23 -10.54
C LYS A 6 -20.59 -3.99 -10.25
N ASP A 7 -21.35 -5.06 -10.07
CA ASP A 7 -22.78 -5.00 -9.76
C ASP A 7 -23.03 -4.35 -8.39
N MET A 8 -22.14 -4.57 -7.43
CA MET A 8 -22.17 -3.90 -6.13
C MET A 8 -21.93 -2.38 -6.24
N PHE A 9 -20.96 -1.94 -7.06
CA PHE A 9 -20.67 -0.52 -7.25
C PHE A 9 -21.78 0.24 -7.99
N ASN A 10 -22.45 -0.40 -8.92
CA ASN A 10 -23.53 0.22 -9.70
C ASN A 10 -24.82 0.42 -8.89
N ASN A 11 -25.01 -0.35 -7.81
CA ASN A 11 -26.25 -0.32 -7.02
C ASN A 11 -26.16 0.45 -5.70
N CYS A 12 -25.00 0.96 -5.29
CA CYS A 12 -24.82 1.61 -3.99
C CYS A 12 -23.95 2.86 -4.09
N GLY A 13 -24.51 4.03 -3.87
CA GLY A 13 -23.80 5.32 -3.86
C GLY A 13 -22.81 5.52 -2.70
N ARG A 14 -22.77 4.63 -1.73
CA ARG A 14 -21.75 4.47 -0.67
C ARG A 14 -21.73 3.02 -0.23
N ILE A 15 -20.62 2.34 -0.47
CA ILE A 15 -20.44 0.94 -0.08
C ILE A 15 -19.60 0.90 1.19
N TRP A 16 -20.19 0.39 2.27
CA TRP A 16 -19.49 -0.10 3.44
C TRP A 16 -19.46 -1.62 3.33
N LEU A 17 -18.30 -2.19 3.02
CA LEU A 17 -18.10 -3.64 2.99
C LEU A 17 -17.70 -4.10 4.39
N LEU A 18 -18.63 -4.73 5.09
CA LEU A 18 -18.37 -5.46 6.33
C LEU A 18 -18.28 -6.95 5.99
N ALA A 19 -17.09 -7.53 6.06
CA ALA A 19 -16.92 -8.98 5.98
C ALA A 19 -17.04 -9.57 7.39
N THR A 20 -18.01 -10.45 7.59
CA THR A 20 -18.18 -11.19 8.86
C THR A 20 -17.80 -12.64 8.68
N THR A 21 -16.88 -13.15 9.51
CA THR A 21 -16.60 -14.57 9.60
C THR A 21 -17.33 -15.16 10.82
N GLN A 22 -18.18 -16.16 10.62
CA GLN A 22 -18.75 -16.95 11.71
C GLN A 22 -18.01 -18.28 11.80
N LYS A 23 -17.33 -18.52 12.92
CA LYS A 23 -16.84 -19.86 13.25
C LYS A 23 -17.98 -20.71 13.78
N ASN A 24 -18.15 -21.90 13.22
CA ASN A 24 -19.06 -22.87 13.78
C ASN A 24 -18.46 -23.44 15.09
N ALA A 25 -19.05 -23.07 16.22
CA ALA A 25 -18.56 -23.40 17.56
C ALA A 25 -18.42 -24.91 17.83
N LYS A 26 -19.03 -25.78 17.03
CA LYS A 26 -19.04 -27.24 17.21
C LYS A 26 -17.98 -27.99 16.39
N THR A 27 -17.48 -27.43 15.28
CA THR A 27 -16.60 -28.17 14.35
C THR A 27 -15.26 -27.53 14.13
N GLY A 28 -15.06 -26.29 14.55
CA GLY A 28 -13.80 -25.54 14.33
C GLY A 28 -13.46 -25.24 12.85
N LYS A 29 -14.32 -25.64 11.92
CA LYS A 29 -14.13 -25.42 10.47
C LYS A 29 -14.76 -24.11 10.05
N CYS A 30 -14.06 -23.34 9.22
CA CYS A 30 -14.64 -22.21 8.49
C CYS A 30 -15.70 -22.73 7.49
N PRO A 31 -16.88 -22.09 7.41
CA PRO A 31 -17.84 -22.39 6.35
C PRO A 31 -17.26 -22.03 4.99
N SER A 32 -17.56 -22.87 4.00
CA SER A 32 -17.22 -22.61 2.58
C SER A 32 -17.99 -21.44 1.95
N ASP A 33 -18.99 -20.93 2.66
CA ASP A 33 -19.89 -19.89 2.15
C ASP A 33 -19.57 -18.53 2.79
N PHE A 34 -18.99 -17.65 1.99
CA PHE A 34 -18.73 -16.27 2.36
C PHE A 34 -19.94 -15.41 2.00
N THR A 35 -20.55 -14.80 3.00
CA THR A 35 -21.64 -13.84 2.78
C THR A 35 -21.08 -12.42 2.99
N VAL A 36 -20.97 -11.66 1.91
CA VAL A 36 -20.71 -10.22 1.98
C VAL A 36 -22.03 -9.52 2.25
N THR A 37 -22.17 -8.91 3.41
CA THR A 37 -23.40 -8.22 3.79
C THR A 37 -23.20 -6.72 3.69
N CYS A 38 -23.95 -6.05 2.81
CA CYS A 38 -24.09 -4.60 2.85
C CYS A 38 -24.94 -4.20 4.06
N VAL A 39 -24.37 -3.42 4.98
CA VAL A 39 -25.10 -2.96 6.17
C VAL A 39 -25.79 -1.64 5.88
N GLY A 40 -27.08 -1.68 5.59
CA GLY A 40 -27.98 -0.53 5.70
C GLY A 40 -28.33 -0.19 7.17
N PRO A 41 -29.03 0.91 7.46
CA PRO A 41 -29.40 1.28 8.84
C PRO A 41 -30.18 0.16 9.53
N ARG A 42 -29.63 -0.35 10.64
CA ARG A 42 -30.13 -1.52 11.37
C ARG A 42 -31.44 -1.22 12.10
N LYS A 43 -32.48 -2.03 11.87
CA LYS A 43 -33.57 -2.19 12.83
C LYS A 43 -33.04 -3.00 14.02
N LYS A 44 -33.24 -2.48 15.25
CA LYS A 44 -32.84 -3.17 16.48
C LYS A 44 -33.53 -4.54 16.57
N SER A 45 -32.80 -5.64 16.51
CA SER A 45 -33.22 -6.98 16.88
C SER A 45 -32.39 -7.48 18.05
N ASN A 46 -33.00 -8.21 19.00
CA ASN A 46 -32.34 -8.85 20.15
C ASN A 46 -31.52 -10.06 19.68
N ALA A 47 -30.44 -9.80 18.89
CA ALA A 47 -29.56 -10.86 18.45
C ALA A 47 -28.27 -10.85 19.31
N THR A 48 -27.82 -12.03 19.68
CA THR A 48 -26.47 -12.28 20.25
C THR A 48 -25.45 -11.44 19.51
N MET A 49 -24.67 -10.61 20.24
CA MET A 49 -23.65 -9.78 19.62
C MET A 49 -22.61 -10.66 18.92
N SER A 50 -22.66 -10.71 17.60
CA SER A 50 -21.57 -11.27 16.81
C SER A 50 -20.37 -10.33 16.91
N TYR A 51 -19.20 -10.86 17.14
CA TYR A 51 -17.96 -10.08 17.08
C TYR A 51 -17.75 -9.61 15.64
N LEU A 52 -17.67 -8.30 15.45
CA LEU A 52 -17.38 -7.68 14.15
C LEU A 52 -15.90 -7.37 14.09
N PHE A 53 -15.24 -7.86 13.04
CA PHE A 53 -13.87 -7.56 12.72
C PHE A 53 -13.81 -6.86 11.37
N SER A 54 -13.07 -5.77 11.27
CA SER A 54 -12.91 -5.02 10.04
C SER A 54 -11.45 -4.81 9.70
N SER A 55 -11.16 -4.75 8.41
CA SER A 55 -9.86 -4.37 7.87
C SER A 55 -10.05 -3.33 6.80
N GLU A 56 -9.07 -2.46 6.61
CA GLU A 56 -9.10 -1.45 5.56
C GLU A 56 -7.87 -1.54 4.67
N SER A 57 -7.99 -1.03 3.46
CA SER A 57 -6.90 -0.91 2.51
C SER A 57 -7.01 0.39 1.72
N VAL A 58 -5.88 0.91 1.30
CA VAL A 58 -5.76 2.08 0.43
C VAL A 58 -5.21 1.69 -0.94
N SER A 59 -5.61 2.43 -1.97
CA SER A 59 -5.12 2.20 -3.34
C SER A 59 -3.69 2.71 -3.54
N GLU A 60 -3.12 2.39 -4.69
CA GLU A 60 -1.78 2.83 -5.10
C GLU A 60 -1.61 4.36 -5.12
N GLY A 61 -2.69 5.11 -5.29
CA GLY A 61 -2.68 6.58 -5.33
C GLY A 61 -2.93 7.25 -3.99
N HIS A 62 -3.12 6.50 -2.90
CA HIS A 62 -3.19 7.10 -1.57
C HIS A 62 -1.84 7.74 -1.20
N PRO A 63 -1.83 8.93 -0.57
CA PRO A 63 -0.57 9.64 -0.26
C PRO A 63 0.49 8.78 0.41
N ASP A 64 0.13 8.02 1.45
CA ASP A 64 1.07 7.15 2.16
C ASP A 64 1.68 6.11 1.21
N LYS A 65 0.85 5.47 0.36
CA LYS A 65 1.32 4.46 -0.57
C LYS A 65 2.11 5.06 -1.75
N VAL A 66 1.82 6.29 -2.14
CA VAL A 66 2.64 7.03 -3.10
C VAL A 66 4.04 7.28 -2.53
N ALA A 67 4.13 7.69 -1.25
CA ALA A 67 5.39 7.89 -0.57
C ALA A 67 6.23 6.61 -0.53
N ASP A 68 5.63 5.50 -0.09
CA ASP A 68 6.28 4.19 -0.06
C ASP A 68 6.78 3.77 -1.44
N GLN A 69 5.95 3.88 -2.48
CA GLN A 69 6.33 3.50 -3.84
C GLN A 69 7.48 4.35 -4.40
N ILE A 70 7.59 5.63 -4.02
CA ILE A 70 8.72 6.48 -4.42
C ILE A 70 9.97 6.01 -3.70
N SER A 71 9.92 5.79 -2.37
CA SER A 71 11.06 5.30 -1.59
C SER A 71 11.55 3.94 -2.10
N ASP A 72 10.63 3.01 -2.37
CA ASP A 72 10.94 1.69 -2.94
C ASP A 72 11.57 1.80 -4.33
N ALA A 73 11.04 2.65 -5.21
CA ALA A 73 11.59 2.83 -6.55
C ALA A 73 13.01 3.43 -6.52
N LEU A 74 13.31 4.27 -5.55
CA LEU A 74 14.65 4.81 -5.33
C LEU A 74 15.61 3.73 -4.82
N LEU A 75 15.18 2.94 -3.83
CA LEU A 75 15.95 1.80 -3.32
C LEU A 75 16.26 0.79 -4.44
N ASP A 76 15.25 0.39 -5.21
CA ASP A 76 15.40 -0.51 -6.36
C ASP A 76 16.46 0.00 -7.34
N GLN A 77 16.46 1.31 -7.61
CA GLN A 77 17.40 1.90 -8.55
C GLN A 77 18.82 1.91 -7.98
N PHE A 78 19.02 2.23 -6.70
CA PHE A 78 20.34 2.14 -6.07
C PHE A 78 20.88 0.71 -6.10
N LEU A 79 20.07 -0.27 -5.72
CA LEU A 79 20.46 -1.68 -5.71
C LEU A 79 20.72 -2.25 -7.10
N ALA A 80 20.04 -1.74 -8.14
CA ALA A 80 20.26 -2.16 -9.51
C ALA A 80 21.66 -1.78 -10.03
N TYR A 81 22.23 -0.66 -9.56
CA TYR A 81 23.57 -0.20 -9.96
C TYR A 81 24.66 -0.61 -8.96
N ASP A 82 24.37 -0.60 -7.68
CA ASP A 82 25.28 -1.04 -6.63
C ASP A 82 24.54 -1.87 -5.60
N SER A 83 24.70 -3.22 -5.69
CA SER A 83 24.05 -4.18 -4.79
C SER A 83 24.48 -4.03 -3.32
N GLN A 84 25.54 -3.27 -3.04
CA GLN A 84 26.02 -2.97 -1.69
C GLN A 84 25.56 -1.59 -1.20
N SER A 85 24.60 -0.96 -1.88
CA SER A 85 24.02 0.29 -1.44
C SER A 85 23.26 0.13 -0.13
N HIS A 86 23.40 1.12 0.76
CA HIS A 86 22.62 1.26 1.98
C HIS A 86 21.78 2.51 1.86
N CYS A 87 20.46 2.38 1.93
CA CYS A 87 19.52 3.47 1.74
C CYS A 87 18.57 3.55 2.92
N ALA A 88 18.49 4.72 3.55
CA ALA A 88 17.49 5.12 4.52
C ALA A 88 16.77 6.36 3.97
N ILE A 89 15.85 6.15 3.02
CA ILE A 89 15.16 7.21 2.28
C ILE A 89 13.71 7.27 2.71
N GLU A 90 13.31 8.43 3.20
CA GLU A 90 11.94 8.76 3.54
C GLU A 90 11.35 9.72 2.52
N THR A 91 10.10 9.52 2.17
CA THR A 91 9.36 10.36 1.23
C THR A 91 8.11 10.93 1.89
N PHE A 92 7.89 12.22 1.72
CA PHE A 92 6.64 12.89 2.06
C PHE A 92 6.01 13.48 0.81
N ASN A 93 4.71 13.38 0.68
CA ASN A 93 3.97 14.04 -0.38
C ASN A 93 2.72 14.75 0.14
N THR A 94 2.37 15.82 -0.54
CA THR A 94 1.16 16.59 -0.30
C THR A 94 0.73 17.23 -1.62
N THR A 95 -0.31 18.05 -1.60
CA THR A 95 -0.78 18.78 -2.78
C THR A 95 0.37 19.51 -3.46
N GLY A 96 0.65 19.16 -4.71
CA GLY A 96 1.64 19.81 -5.55
C GLY A 96 3.12 19.59 -5.18
N GLN A 97 3.45 18.77 -4.17
CA GLN A 97 4.82 18.67 -3.68
C GLN A 97 5.20 17.26 -3.20
N VAL A 98 6.45 16.91 -3.44
CA VAL A 98 7.15 15.73 -2.90
C VAL A 98 8.44 16.19 -2.25
N ILE A 99 8.76 15.64 -1.09
CA ILE A 99 10.01 15.85 -0.37
C ILE A 99 10.64 14.47 -0.14
N ILE A 100 11.88 14.31 -0.58
CA ILE A 100 12.68 13.10 -0.44
C ILE A 100 13.87 13.44 0.43
N MET A 101 14.01 12.74 1.56
CA MET A 101 15.07 13.01 2.51
C MET A 101 15.64 11.72 3.07
N GLY A 102 16.83 11.79 3.64
CA GLY A 102 17.44 10.65 4.30
C GLY A 102 18.93 10.54 4.06
N GLU A 103 19.44 9.32 4.22
CA GLU A 103 20.86 9.01 4.08
C GLU A 103 21.06 7.87 3.10
N VAL A 104 22.11 7.98 2.27
CA VAL A 104 22.48 6.94 1.31
C VAL A 104 23.97 6.72 1.33
N ARG A 105 24.39 5.47 1.29
CA ARG A 105 25.77 5.07 0.96
C ARG A 105 25.72 4.22 -0.30
N SER A 106 26.21 4.76 -1.39
CA SER A 106 26.29 4.08 -2.68
C SER A 106 27.49 4.64 -3.46
N LYS A 107 28.02 3.84 -4.37
CA LYS A 107 29.06 4.30 -5.31
C LYS A 107 28.51 5.03 -6.50
N GLU A 108 27.20 4.99 -6.70
CA GLU A 108 26.52 5.48 -7.90
C GLU A 108 25.66 6.71 -7.60
N TYR A 109 25.60 7.60 -8.57
CA TYR A 109 24.70 8.76 -8.57
C TYR A 109 23.37 8.39 -9.25
N ILE A 110 22.27 8.75 -8.62
CA ILE A 110 20.90 8.49 -9.13
C ILE A 110 20.13 9.80 -9.22
N ASP A 111 19.44 10.02 -10.33
CA ASP A 111 18.51 11.15 -10.49
C ASP A 111 17.20 10.87 -9.76
N LEU A 112 17.14 11.23 -8.49
CA LEU A 112 16.02 11.04 -7.60
C LEU A 112 14.72 11.66 -8.13
N GLN A 113 14.83 12.88 -8.72
CA GLN A 113 13.67 13.60 -9.22
C GLN A 113 13.02 12.89 -10.41
N THR A 114 13.83 12.40 -11.34
CA THR A 114 13.33 11.68 -12.51
C THR A 114 12.62 10.38 -12.09
N ILE A 115 13.15 9.65 -11.11
CA ILE A 115 12.55 8.42 -10.62
C ILE A 115 11.22 8.70 -9.92
N ALA A 116 11.20 9.70 -9.02
CA ALA A 116 9.97 10.10 -8.33
C ALA A 116 8.86 10.48 -9.33
N ARG A 117 9.18 11.30 -10.34
CA ARG A 117 8.23 11.70 -11.38
C ARG A 117 7.71 10.52 -12.20
N LYS A 118 8.59 9.58 -12.57
CA LYS A 118 8.19 8.35 -13.27
C LYS A 118 7.23 7.52 -12.43
N THR A 119 7.50 7.37 -11.13
CA THR A 119 6.63 6.63 -10.20
C THR A 119 5.27 7.28 -10.07
N ILE A 120 5.20 8.60 -9.87
CA ILE A 120 3.95 9.36 -9.78
C ILE A 120 3.12 9.20 -11.06
N ASN A 121 3.75 9.32 -12.22
CA ASN A 121 3.08 9.13 -13.51
C ASN A 121 2.59 7.68 -13.72
N LYS A 122 3.38 6.68 -13.30
CA LYS A 122 3.00 5.25 -13.34
C LYS A 122 1.76 4.94 -12.50
N ILE A 123 1.63 5.57 -11.34
CA ILE A 123 0.45 5.50 -10.47
C ILE A 123 -0.78 6.09 -11.17
N GLY A 124 -0.60 7.13 -11.98
CA GLY A 124 -1.67 7.75 -12.75
C GLY A 124 -1.96 9.19 -12.39
N TYR A 125 -1.10 9.84 -11.62
CA TYR A 125 -1.13 11.27 -11.38
C TYR A 125 -0.48 12.01 -12.54
N THR A 126 -1.24 12.15 -13.64
CA THR A 126 -0.76 12.69 -14.92
C THR A 126 -1.46 13.99 -15.34
N LYS A 127 -2.38 14.50 -14.51
CA LYS A 127 -3.20 15.66 -14.82
C LYS A 127 -3.09 16.71 -13.72
N SER A 128 -2.86 17.95 -14.10
CA SER A 128 -2.76 19.09 -13.17
C SER A 128 -4.06 19.35 -12.38
N GLU A 129 -5.21 18.95 -12.92
CA GLU A 129 -6.50 19.04 -12.23
C GLU A 129 -6.58 18.23 -10.92
N TYR A 130 -5.67 17.24 -10.75
CA TYR A 130 -5.55 16.50 -9.49
C TYR A 130 -4.78 17.28 -8.42
N GLN A 131 -4.27 18.47 -8.76
CA GLN A 131 -3.42 19.29 -7.90
C GLN A 131 -2.15 18.57 -7.42
N PHE A 132 -1.82 17.47 -8.08
CA PHE A 132 -0.63 16.65 -7.90
C PHE A 132 -0.42 15.86 -9.19
N ASP A 133 0.66 16.09 -9.89
CA ASP A 133 1.03 15.33 -11.09
C ASP A 133 2.54 15.22 -11.24
N GLY A 134 2.99 14.14 -11.85
CA GLY A 134 4.41 13.83 -11.96
C GLY A 134 5.23 14.81 -12.80
N ASN A 135 4.58 15.62 -13.64
CA ASN A 135 5.31 16.55 -14.53
C ASN A 135 5.47 17.93 -13.90
N SER A 136 4.49 18.37 -13.07
CA SER A 136 4.44 19.75 -12.56
C SER A 136 4.63 19.87 -11.04
N CYS A 137 4.51 18.80 -10.26
CA CYS A 137 4.72 18.87 -8.81
C CYS A 137 6.15 19.31 -8.47
N GLY A 138 6.31 20.04 -7.37
CA GLY A 138 7.64 20.33 -6.80
C GLY A 138 8.25 19.04 -6.26
N VAL A 139 9.53 18.81 -6.55
CA VAL A 139 10.30 17.71 -5.95
C VAL A 139 11.52 18.30 -5.26
N LEU A 140 11.53 18.23 -3.93
CA LEU A 140 12.66 18.66 -3.11
C LEU A 140 13.43 17.44 -2.64
N THR A 141 14.75 17.53 -2.65
CA THR A 141 15.64 16.45 -2.21
C THR A 141 16.61 16.95 -1.15
N ALA A 142 16.75 16.20 -0.07
CA ALA A 142 17.68 16.43 1.03
C ALA A 142 18.30 15.08 1.45
N ILE A 143 19.16 14.53 0.58
CA ILE A 143 19.86 13.28 0.84
C ILE A 143 21.28 13.61 1.27
N HIS A 144 21.71 12.96 2.33
CA HIS A 144 23.05 13.05 2.90
C HIS A 144 23.78 11.71 2.77
N GLU A 145 25.08 11.72 2.91
CA GLU A 145 25.88 10.52 3.02
C GLU A 145 25.64 9.87 4.39
N GLN A 146 25.58 8.54 4.43
CA GLN A 146 25.36 7.78 5.67
C GLN A 146 26.46 8.09 6.69
N SER A 147 26.08 8.29 7.95
CA SER A 147 27.01 8.52 9.07
C SER A 147 28.03 7.40 9.22
N ASP A 148 29.31 7.76 9.40
CA ASP A 148 30.40 6.82 9.64
C ASP A 148 30.21 5.95 10.90
N ASP A 149 29.53 6.48 11.91
CA ASP A 149 29.26 5.74 13.16
C ASP A 149 28.24 4.63 12.94
N ILE A 150 27.18 4.88 12.18
CA ILE A 150 26.20 3.85 11.77
C ILE A 150 26.91 2.82 10.90
N ASN A 151 27.69 3.26 9.94
CA ASN A 151 28.43 2.36 9.04
C ASN A 151 29.35 1.40 9.79
N ARG A 152 30.06 1.86 10.82
CA ARG A 152 30.90 0.99 11.68
C ARG A 152 30.08 -0.04 12.44
N GLY A 153 28.85 0.25 12.79
CA GLY A 153 27.94 -0.70 13.45
C GLY A 153 27.40 -1.78 12.53
N VAL A 154 27.16 -1.46 11.25
CA VAL A 154 26.50 -2.32 10.26
C VAL A 154 27.51 -3.13 9.46
N SER A 155 28.55 -2.48 8.91
CA SER A 155 29.49 -3.11 7.98
C SER A 155 30.48 -4.03 8.70
N ARG A 156 30.56 -5.28 8.25
CA ARG A 156 31.52 -6.31 8.68
C ARG A 156 32.30 -6.82 7.47
N GLN A 157 33.40 -7.53 7.72
CA GLN A 157 34.21 -8.11 6.65
C GLN A 157 33.51 -9.27 5.95
N GLU A 158 32.77 -10.08 6.72
CA GLU A 158 31.99 -11.20 6.21
C GLU A 158 30.52 -10.80 6.05
N GLU A 159 29.90 -11.18 4.92
CA GLU A 159 28.49 -10.86 4.64
C GLU A 159 27.53 -11.43 5.70
N ASP A 160 27.80 -12.63 6.20
CA ASP A 160 26.98 -13.30 7.22
C ASP A 160 27.04 -12.61 8.61
N GLU A 161 28.02 -11.71 8.82
CA GLU A 161 28.21 -10.99 10.07
C GLU A 161 27.66 -9.54 10.02
N GLN A 162 26.99 -9.16 8.93
CA GLN A 162 26.42 -7.82 8.81
C GLN A 162 25.45 -7.51 9.95
N GLY A 163 25.64 -6.34 10.57
CA GLY A 163 24.75 -5.84 11.61
C GLY A 163 23.46 -5.25 11.04
N ALA A 164 22.41 -5.19 11.87
CA ALA A 164 21.22 -4.44 11.54
C ALA A 164 21.48 -2.93 11.60
N GLY A 165 20.86 -2.15 10.69
CA GLY A 165 20.98 -0.69 10.67
C GLY A 165 20.26 0.00 11.83
N ASP A 166 19.32 -0.71 12.47
CA ASP A 166 18.55 -0.21 13.61
C ASP A 166 18.11 -1.36 14.52
N GLN A 167 17.68 -1.03 15.72
CA GLN A 167 16.99 -1.96 16.62
C GLN A 167 15.58 -2.25 16.10
N GLY A 168 15.04 -3.43 16.39
CA GLY A 168 13.70 -3.78 15.95
C GLY A 168 13.02 -4.81 16.83
N MET A 169 11.69 -4.75 16.84
CA MET A 169 10.81 -5.78 17.37
C MET A 169 9.81 -6.17 16.27
N MET A 170 9.66 -7.46 16.02
CA MET A 170 8.84 -7.96 14.93
C MET A 170 7.71 -8.81 15.46
N PHE A 171 6.54 -8.66 14.84
CA PHE A 171 5.35 -9.48 15.09
C PHE A 171 4.97 -10.19 13.80
N GLY A 172 4.56 -11.44 13.92
CA GLY A 172 4.05 -12.22 12.81
C GLY A 172 2.63 -12.70 13.11
N TYR A 173 1.76 -12.68 12.10
CA TYR A 173 0.42 -13.20 12.17
C TYR A 173 0.03 -13.85 10.85
N ALA A 174 -0.54 -15.06 10.91
CA ALA A 174 -1.02 -15.78 9.75
C ALA A 174 -2.25 -16.59 10.10
N VAL A 175 -3.17 -16.72 9.15
CA VAL A 175 -4.40 -17.51 9.27
C VAL A 175 -4.60 -18.35 8.01
N ASN A 176 -5.36 -19.41 8.08
CA ASN A 176 -5.68 -20.27 6.93
C ASN A 176 -7.05 -19.93 6.29
N GLU A 177 -7.41 -18.65 6.30
CA GLU A 177 -8.67 -18.18 5.72
C GLU A 177 -8.57 -17.94 4.21
N THR A 178 -7.36 -17.72 3.72
CA THR A 178 -7.02 -17.46 2.32
C THR A 178 -5.78 -18.28 1.92
N GLU A 179 -5.54 -18.44 0.62
CA GLU A 179 -4.39 -19.18 0.09
C GLU A 179 -3.04 -18.52 0.44
N ASN A 180 -3.04 -17.20 0.62
CA ASN A 180 -1.86 -16.41 0.98
C ASN A 180 -1.68 -16.25 2.51
N TYR A 181 -2.45 -16.97 3.31
CA TYR A 181 -2.44 -16.92 4.77
C TYR A 181 -2.78 -15.57 5.39
N MET A 182 -3.39 -14.67 4.63
CA MET A 182 -3.87 -13.38 5.12
C MET A 182 -5.30 -13.48 5.67
N PRO A 183 -5.69 -12.64 6.65
CA PRO A 183 -7.08 -12.54 7.06
C PRO A 183 -7.99 -12.21 5.88
N ALA A 184 -9.09 -12.92 5.72
CA ALA A 184 -9.99 -12.75 4.58
C ALA A 184 -10.55 -11.32 4.45
N THR A 185 -10.79 -10.63 5.57
CA THR A 185 -11.22 -9.22 5.57
C THR A 185 -10.18 -8.30 4.94
N LEU A 186 -8.89 -8.52 5.23
CA LEU A 186 -7.80 -7.73 4.67
C LEU A 186 -7.58 -8.05 3.19
N ASP A 187 -7.59 -9.33 2.84
CA ASP A 187 -7.42 -9.78 1.44
C ASP A 187 -8.52 -9.21 0.54
N LEU A 188 -9.79 -9.23 1.00
CA LEU A 188 -10.90 -8.62 0.29
C LEU A 188 -10.75 -7.09 0.17
N ALA A 189 -10.32 -6.41 1.22
CA ALA A 189 -10.06 -4.97 1.16
C ALA A 189 -8.98 -4.63 0.12
N HIS A 190 -7.90 -5.41 0.06
CA HIS A 190 -6.87 -5.26 -0.97
C HIS A 190 -7.39 -5.56 -2.38
N LEU A 191 -8.18 -6.62 -2.54
CA LEU A 191 -8.76 -6.99 -3.82
C LEU A 191 -9.62 -5.88 -4.41
N ILE A 192 -10.44 -5.22 -3.58
CA ILE A 192 -11.32 -4.13 -4.02
C ILE A 192 -10.49 -2.96 -4.58
N VAL A 193 -9.53 -2.44 -3.84
CA VAL A 193 -8.74 -1.28 -4.30
C VAL A 193 -7.86 -1.61 -5.50
N ARG A 194 -7.36 -2.85 -5.60
CA ARG A 194 -6.63 -3.33 -6.78
C ARG A 194 -7.53 -3.37 -8.01
N THR A 195 -8.72 -3.96 -7.88
CA THR A 195 -9.70 -4.02 -8.97
C THR A 195 -10.11 -2.62 -9.44
N LEU A 196 -10.31 -1.67 -8.52
CA LEU A 196 -10.60 -0.28 -8.87
C LEU A 196 -9.45 0.38 -9.63
N ALA A 197 -8.21 0.12 -9.23
CA ALA A 197 -7.03 0.65 -9.93
C ALA A 197 -6.92 0.09 -11.35
N ASP A 198 -7.19 -1.22 -11.53
CA ASP A 198 -7.20 -1.88 -12.84
C ASP A 198 -8.28 -1.28 -13.76
N ILE A 199 -9.52 -1.15 -13.28
CA ILE A 199 -10.63 -0.53 -14.03
C ILE A 199 -10.27 0.91 -14.42
N ARG A 200 -9.71 1.69 -13.51
CA ARG A 200 -9.27 3.06 -13.78
C ARG A 200 -8.20 3.11 -14.87
N LYS A 201 -7.20 2.22 -14.81
CA LYS A 201 -6.11 2.16 -15.79
C LYS A 201 -6.57 1.69 -17.16
N GLU A 202 -7.56 0.81 -17.23
CA GLU A 202 -8.19 0.40 -18.52
C GLU A 202 -8.90 1.59 -19.19
N GLY A 203 -9.44 2.54 -18.43
CA GLY A 203 -10.06 3.76 -18.94
C GLY A 203 -11.33 3.55 -19.77
N LYS A 204 -11.95 2.37 -19.71
CA LYS A 204 -13.17 2.02 -20.48
C LYS A 204 -14.44 2.20 -19.67
N GLU A 205 -14.39 1.73 -18.43
CA GLU A 205 -15.48 1.78 -17.48
C GLU A 205 -15.11 2.75 -16.35
N MET A 206 -16.10 3.31 -15.65
CA MET A 206 -15.91 4.17 -14.48
C MET A 206 -14.80 5.23 -14.68
N THR A 207 -14.86 5.95 -15.81
CA THR A 207 -13.84 6.94 -16.23
C THR A 207 -13.67 8.12 -15.26
N TYR A 208 -14.57 8.25 -14.29
CA TYR A 208 -14.51 9.26 -13.22
C TYR A 208 -13.58 8.87 -12.07
N LEU A 209 -13.06 7.63 -12.02
CA LEU A 209 -12.16 7.19 -10.96
C LEU A 209 -10.85 7.99 -10.97
N ARG A 210 -10.36 8.28 -9.79
CA ARG A 210 -9.07 8.93 -9.52
C ARG A 210 -8.08 7.93 -8.94
N PRO A 211 -6.77 8.25 -8.89
CA PRO A 211 -5.77 7.32 -8.37
C PRO A 211 -5.96 6.95 -6.89
N ASP A 212 -6.47 7.87 -6.08
CA ASP A 212 -6.72 7.64 -4.66
C ASP A 212 -8.08 7.00 -4.41
N SER A 213 -8.09 5.96 -3.58
CA SER A 213 -9.30 5.30 -3.08
C SER A 213 -9.00 4.50 -1.82
N LYS A 214 -10.05 4.18 -1.08
CA LYS A 214 -9.99 3.41 0.16
C LYS A 214 -11.13 2.41 0.21
N SER A 215 -10.87 1.21 0.77
CA SER A 215 -11.86 0.16 1.06
C SER A 215 -11.80 -0.24 2.52
N GLN A 216 -12.94 -0.71 3.03
CA GLN A 216 -13.06 -1.22 4.38
C GLN A 216 -14.08 -2.37 4.42
#